data_95d00c640075ba8ad71b033cda0ca71f
#
_entry.id   95d00c640075ba8ad71b033cda0ca71f
#
_cell.length_a   1.000
_cell.length_b   1.000
_cell.length_c   1.000
_cell.angle_alpha   90.00
_cell.angle_beta   90.00
_cell.angle_gamma   90.00
#
_symmetry.space_group_name_H-M   'P 1'
#
loop_
_entity.id
_entity.type
_entity.pdbx_description
1 polymer ?
#
loop_
_entity_poly.entity_id
_entity_poly.type
_entity_poly.pdbx_seq_one_letter_code
_entity_poly.pdbx_strand_id
1 'polypeptide(L)'
;MRFDAVTLFPEMFDAILDYGITRRALDRGLYRFKSWNPRDFTDDPHRTVDDRPYGGGPGMLMQAEPLDRALNAVQQELASENLTPWVVHFSPRGRPLTHQRVMELKQAALNQNRALVLLCGRYEGIDERLLQRRVDEEISLGDFVLSGGELPALALMDALIRQLPGALNDADSAVEDSFANGLLDCPHYTRPEVWQGEAVPDVLKSGNHAAIAQWRLQQSLTITAAHRPDLLAQRGLSKQEQELLAAHPPGAAQKKAVRDQ
;
A
#
# COMPACT_ATOMS: atom_id res chain seq x y z
N MET A 1 -5.13 12.89 8.24
CA MET A 1 -4.30 11.74 8.68
C MET A 1 -2.89 12.22 9.00
N ARG A 2 -2.16 11.59 9.93
CA ARG A 2 -0.76 11.93 10.25
C ARG A 2 0.15 10.73 10.03
N PHE A 3 1.29 10.96 9.35
CA PHE A 3 2.39 10.01 9.18
C PHE A 3 3.67 10.58 9.76
N ASP A 4 4.40 9.76 10.49
CA ASP A 4 5.73 10.03 10.99
C ASP A 4 6.66 8.89 10.54
N ALA A 5 7.77 9.20 9.85
CA ALA A 5 8.72 8.19 9.39
C ALA A 5 10.03 8.28 10.18
N VAL A 6 10.38 7.20 10.89
CA VAL A 6 11.70 7.06 11.51
C VAL A 6 12.60 6.38 10.48
N THR A 7 13.51 7.13 9.87
CA THR A 7 14.31 6.70 8.72
C THR A 7 15.69 7.35 8.68
N LEU A 8 16.67 6.65 8.12
CA LEU A 8 18.00 7.17 7.81
C LEU A 8 18.04 7.99 6.51
N PHE A 9 16.99 7.90 5.68
CA PHE A 9 16.93 8.49 4.34
C PHE A 9 15.61 9.25 4.15
N PRO A 10 15.44 10.40 4.84
CA PRO A 10 14.21 11.21 4.75
C PRO A 10 13.90 11.65 3.32
N GLU A 11 14.92 11.89 2.48
CA GLU A 11 14.77 12.34 1.10
C GLU A 11 14.07 11.30 0.20
N MET A 12 14.05 10.03 0.58
CA MET A 12 13.29 9.02 -0.18
C MET A 12 11.79 9.29 -0.17
N PHE A 13 11.29 10.03 0.81
CA PHE A 13 9.86 10.38 0.91
C PHE A 13 9.45 11.51 -0.03
N ASP A 14 10.39 12.25 -0.62
CA ASP A 14 10.10 13.29 -1.62
C ASP A 14 9.33 12.70 -2.82
N ALA A 15 9.54 11.42 -3.13
CA ALA A 15 8.79 10.70 -4.17
C ALA A 15 7.26 10.73 -3.95
N ILE A 16 6.80 10.79 -2.72
CA ILE A 16 5.37 10.87 -2.35
C ILE A 16 4.95 12.30 -2.03
N LEU A 17 5.86 13.11 -1.50
CA LEU A 17 5.55 14.46 -1.05
C LEU A 17 5.49 15.47 -2.20
N ASP A 18 6.23 15.25 -3.29
CA ASP A 18 6.41 16.25 -4.35
C ASP A 18 5.66 15.94 -5.64
N TYR A 19 5.06 14.76 -5.79
CA TYR A 19 4.48 14.33 -7.05
C TYR A 19 3.05 13.76 -6.92
N GLY A 20 2.30 13.88 -8.01
CA GLY A 20 1.06 13.16 -8.25
C GLY A 20 -0.11 13.52 -7.33
N ILE A 21 -0.94 12.52 -7.06
CA ILE A 21 -2.13 12.66 -6.21
C ILE A 21 -1.77 12.86 -4.75
N THR A 22 -0.67 12.27 -4.30
CA THR A 22 -0.21 12.34 -2.93
C THR A 22 0.25 13.76 -2.59
N ARG A 23 0.99 14.45 -3.48
CA ARG A 23 1.31 15.86 -3.35
C ARG A 23 0.05 16.71 -3.24
N ARG A 24 -0.92 16.53 -4.15
CA ARG A 24 -2.18 17.29 -4.10
C ARG A 24 -2.96 17.06 -2.81
N ALA A 25 -2.96 15.83 -2.29
CA ALA A 25 -3.58 15.52 -1.01
C ALA A 25 -2.87 16.24 0.16
N LEU A 26 -1.53 16.33 0.12
CA LEU A 26 -0.75 17.10 1.09
C LEU A 26 -1.11 18.60 1.04
N ASP A 27 -1.12 19.19 -0.16
CA ASP A 27 -1.47 20.61 -0.37
C ASP A 27 -2.91 20.94 0.08
N ARG A 28 -3.82 19.96 -0.01
CA ARG A 28 -5.20 20.05 0.50
C ARG A 28 -5.31 19.80 2.01
N GLY A 29 -4.22 19.49 2.69
CA GLY A 29 -4.22 19.20 4.12
C GLY A 29 -4.90 17.88 4.52
N LEU A 30 -5.11 16.95 3.59
CA LEU A 30 -5.74 15.66 3.87
C LEU A 30 -4.86 14.77 4.72
N TYR A 31 -3.55 14.95 4.64
CA TYR A 31 -2.59 14.34 5.55
C TYR A 31 -1.45 15.30 5.88
N ARG A 32 -0.67 14.93 6.91
CA ARG A 32 0.59 15.58 7.28
C ARG A 32 1.66 14.51 7.39
N PHE A 33 2.90 14.91 7.10
CA PHE A 33 4.07 14.04 7.16
C PHE A 33 5.20 14.71 7.91
N LYS A 34 5.96 13.93 8.69
CA LYS A 34 7.23 14.35 9.29
C LYS A 34 8.21 13.18 9.29
N SER A 35 9.46 13.44 8.98
CA SER A 35 10.57 12.49 9.09
C SER A 35 11.39 12.75 10.34
N TRP A 36 11.96 11.68 10.89
CA TRP A 36 12.80 11.66 12.07
C TRP A 36 14.03 10.81 11.76
N ASN A 37 15.20 11.45 11.72
CA ASN A 37 16.43 10.70 11.46
C ASN A 37 17.03 10.21 12.77
N PRO A 38 17.18 8.89 12.98
CA PRO A 38 17.79 8.34 14.20
C PRO A 38 19.19 8.87 14.50
N ARG A 39 19.93 9.32 13.48
CA ARG A 39 21.26 9.94 13.66
C ARG A 39 21.22 11.24 14.47
N ASP A 40 20.08 11.91 14.52
CA ASP A 40 19.90 13.15 15.30
C ASP A 40 19.70 12.85 16.80
N PHE A 41 19.57 11.58 17.17
CA PHE A 41 19.33 11.12 18.54
C PHE A 41 20.48 10.28 19.11
N THR A 42 21.67 10.42 18.53
CA THR A 42 22.91 9.81 19.02
C THR A 42 23.73 10.83 19.82
N ASP A 43 24.50 10.34 20.78
CA ASP A 43 25.40 11.17 21.61
C ASP A 43 26.85 11.15 21.07
N ASP A 44 27.16 10.22 20.15
CA ASP A 44 28.53 10.09 19.64
C ASP A 44 28.79 11.05 18.45
N PRO A 45 30.05 11.54 18.31
CA PRO A 45 30.40 12.48 17.23
C PRO A 45 30.21 11.93 15.81
N HIS A 46 30.23 10.61 15.64
CA HIS A 46 30.05 9.95 14.36
C HIS A 46 28.59 9.70 14.02
N ARG A 47 27.66 10.00 14.95
CA ARG A 47 26.22 9.80 14.78
C ARG A 47 25.89 8.33 14.40
N THR A 48 26.56 7.40 15.08
CA THR A 48 26.47 5.96 14.82
C THR A 48 25.10 5.42 15.22
N VAL A 49 24.48 4.63 14.37
CA VAL A 49 23.12 4.06 14.55
C VAL A 49 23.09 2.55 14.38
N ASP A 50 24.24 1.93 14.11
CA ASP A 50 24.37 0.50 13.82
C ASP A 50 25.60 -0.09 14.49
N ASP A 51 25.55 -1.41 14.74
CA ASP A 51 26.66 -2.17 15.33
C ASP A 51 26.59 -3.65 14.87
N ARG A 52 27.64 -4.40 15.14
CA ARG A 52 27.72 -5.82 14.79
C ARG A 52 26.73 -6.67 15.59
N PRO A 53 26.09 -7.67 14.97
CA PRO A 53 25.18 -8.56 15.69
C PRO A 53 25.91 -9.40 16.71
N TYR A 54 25.31 -9.62 17.87
CA TYR A 54 25.75 -10.65 18.80
C TYR A 54 25.66 -12.04 18.15
N GLY A 55 26.61 -12.89 18.41
CA GLY A 55 26.72 -14.21 17.78
C GLY A 55 27.49 -14.20 16.46
N GLY A 56 27.92 -13.02 15.99
CA GLY A 56 28.61 -12.85 14.74
C GLY A 56 27.68 -12.94 13.54
N GLY A 57 28.23 -12.97 12.33
CA GLY A 57 27.51 -12.97 11.07
C GLY A 57 27.87 -11.78 10.20
N PRO A 58 27.42 -11.78 8.93
CA PRO A 58 27.63 -10.65 8.02
C PRO A 58 26.70 -9.47 8.40
N GLY A 59 27.11 -8.26 8.02
CA GLY A 59 26.29 -7.06 8.12
C GLY A 59 26.29 -6.44 9.51
N MET A 60 25.37 -5.50 9.68
CA MET A 60 25.17 -4.66 10.86
C MET A 60 23.71 -4.71 11.28
N LEU A 61 23.41 -4.33 12.52
CA LEU A 61 22.05 -4.14 13.03
C LEU A 61 21.88 -2.69 13.47
N MET A 62 20.70 -2.13 13.28
CA MET A 62 20.35 -0.84 13.87
C MET A 62 20.26 -0.97 15.38
N GLN A 63 20.94 -0.04 16.07
CA GLN A 63 20.97 0.00 17.52
C GLN A 63 19.61 0.43 18.09
N ALA A 64 19.24 -0.16 19.24
CA ALA A 64 17.97 0.16 19.90
C ALA A 64 17.92 1.60 20.42
N GLU A 65 18.99 2.10 21.03
CA GLU A 65 18.97 3.39 21.75
C GLU A 65 18.66 4.59 20.86
N PRO A 66 19.32 4.84 19.70
CA PRO A 66 18.97 5.97 18.83
C PRO A 66 17.54 5.88 18.31
N LEU A 67 17.07 4.68 17.98
CA LEU A 67 15.70 4.45 17.51
C LEU A 67 14.66 4.68 18.63
N ASP A 68 14.92 4.22 19.84
CA ASP A 68 14.03 4.44 21.00
C ASP A 68 13.90 5.92 21.32
N ARG A 69 15.01 6.68 21.29
CA ARG A 69 14.99 8.12 21.49
C ARG A 69 14.21 8.84 20.41
N ALA A 70 14.38 8.45 19.14
CA ALA A 70 13.59 8.99 18.04
C ALA A 70 12.08 8.70 18.23
N LEU A 71 11.73 7.47 18.58
CA LEU A 71 10.33 7.08 18.85
C LEU A 71 9.75 7.83 20.06
N ASN A 72 10.55 8.10 21.10
CA ASN A 72 10.12 8.92 22.23
C ASN A 72 9.82 10.37 21.82
N ALA A 73 10.66 10.96 20.95
CA ALA A 73 10.41 12.30 20.42
C ALA A 73 9.14 12.34 19.56
N VAL A 74 8.92 11.33 18.70
CA VAL A 74 7.66 11.16 17.95
C VAL A 74 6.47 11.12 18.91
N GLN A 75 6.54 10.27 19.92
CA GLN A 75 5.46 10.09 20.90
C GLN A 75 5.14 11.37 21.66
N GLN A 76 6.14 12.15 22.05
CA GLN A 76 5.96 13.42 22.74
C GLN A 76 5.26 14.45 21.84
N GLU A 77 5.68 14.55 20.57
CA GLU A 77 5.03 15.47 19.63
C GLU A 77 3.57 15.08 19.35
N LEU A 78 3.33 13.79 19.10
CA LEU A 78 1.98 13.29 18.86
C LEU A 78 1.06 13.48 20.09
N ALA A 79 1.57 13.29 21.29
CA ALA A 79 0.83 13.55 22.52
C ALA A 79 0.37 15.01 22.66
N SER A 80 1.20 15.97 22.21
CA SER A 80 0.83 17.39 22.18
C SER A 80 -0.32 17.70 21.22
N GLU A 81 -0.54 16.84 20.22
CA GLU A 81 -1.63 16.92 19.25
C GLU A 81 -2.83 16.01 19.62
N ASN A 82 -2.83 15.38 20.80
CA ASN A 82 -3.81 14.37 21.22
C ASN A 82 -3.89 13.15 20.25
N LEU A 83 -2.76 12.78 19.66
CA LEU A 83 -2.64 11.61 18.79
C LEU A 83 -1.89 10.50 19.53
N THR A 84 -2.30 9.26 19.29
CA THR A 84 -1.62 8.06 19.80
C THR A 84 -0.80 7.44 18.67
N PRO A 85 0.51 7.14 18.86
CA PRO A 85 1.30 6.48 17.84
C PRO A 85 0.80 5.05 17.59
N TRP A 86 0.88 4.62 16.34
CA TRP A 86 0.79 3.24 15.91
C TRP A 86 2.06 2.92 15.12
N VAL A 87 2.99 2.22 15.77
CA VAL A 87 4.31 1.95 15.21
C VAL A 87 4.24 0.72 14.30
N VAL A 88 4.45 0.95 13.01
CA VAL A 88 4.48 -0.08 11.97
C VAL A 88 5.93 -0.30 11.53
N HIS A 89 6.41 -1.53 11.66
CA HIS A 89 7.70 -1.96 11.13
C HIS A 89 7.49 -2.80 9.86
N PHE A 90 8.39 -2.63 8.88
CA PHE A 90 8.33 -3.37 7.63
C PHE A 90 9.35 -4.50 7.61
N SER A 91 8.85 -5.73 7.51
CA SER A 91 9.67 -6.94 7.62
C SER A 91 9.06 -8.08 6.81
N PRO A 92 9.86 -8.98 6.21
CA PRO A 92 9.34 -10.21 5.61
C PRO A 92 8.58 -11.11 6.58
N ARG A 93 8.78 -10.95 7.91
CA ARG A 93 8.05 -11.67 8.96
C ARG A 93 6.64 -11.13 9.18
N GLY A 94 6.35 -9.93 8.68
CA GLY A 94 5.11 -9.22 8.91
C GLY A 94 3.90 -9.84 8.21
N ARG A 95 2.72 -9.39 8.61
CA ARG A 95 1.48 -9.75 7.92
C ARG A 95 1.48 -9.13 6.51
N PRO A 96 1.00 -9.86 5.48
CA PRO A 96 0.90 -9.32 4.13
C PRO A 96 0.05 -8.04 4.07
N LEU A 97 0.55 -7.02 3.39
CA LEU A 97 -0.20 -5.80 3.10
C LEU A 97 -1.26 -6.10 2.03
N THR A 98 -2.51 -6.12 2.44
CA THR A 98 -3.66 -6.30 1.58
C THR A 98 -4.52 -5.04 1.55
N HIS A 99 -5.41 -4.91 0.56
CA HIS A 99 -6.39 -3.81 0.51
C HIS A 99 -7.21 -3.74 1.80
N GLN A 100 -7.67 -4.88 2.32
CA GLN A 100 -8.39 -4.94 3.59
C GLN A 100 -7.55 -4.33 4.72
N ARG A 101 -6.25 -4.66 4.79
CA ARG A 101 -5.39 -4.11 5.84
C ARG A 101 -5.18 -2.60 5.69
N VAL A 102 -5.05 -2.11 4.46
CA VAL A 102 -5.02 -0.65 4.18
C VAL A 102 -6.28 0.03 4.71
N MET A 103 -7.46 -0.54 4.46
CA MET A 103 -8.74 0.02 4.93
C MET A 103 -8.88 -0.02 6.46
N GLU A 104 -8.42 -1.09 7.13
CA GLU A 104 -8.38 -1.19 8.59
C GLU A 104 -7.48 -0.10 9.20
N LEU A 105 -6.26 0.08 8.66
CA LEU A 105 -5.32 1.11 9.11
C LEU A 105 -5.88 2.51 8.88
N LYS A 106 -6.49 2.78 7.71
CA LYS A 106 -7.17 4.05 7.43
C LYS A 106 -8.24 4.34 8.47
N GLN A 107 -9.11 3.37 8.75
CA GLN A 107 -10.20 3.54 9.69
C GLN A 107 -9.70 3.78 11.11
N ALA A 108 -8.68 3.06 11.55
CA ALA A 108 -8.07 3.26 12.86
C ALA A 108 -7.43 4.64 12.97
N ALA A 109 -6.70 5.10 11.96
CA ALA A 109 -6.08 6.42 11.95
C ALA A 109 -7.11 7.56 12.01
N LEU A 110 -8.24 7.42 11.30
CA LEU A 110 -9.27 8.47 11.26
C LEU A 110 -10.19 8.46 12.47
N ASN A 111 -10.57 7.28 12.98
CA ASN A 111 -11.62 7.16 14.01
C ASN A 111 -11.06 7.02 15.44
N GLN A 112 -9.77 6.69 15.59
CA GLN A 112 -9.16 6.43 16.91
C GLN A 112 -8.05 7.43 17.27
N ASN A 113 -7.95 8.55 16.57
CA ASN A 113 -6.89 9.56 16.75
C ASN A 113 -5.50 8.96 16.74
N ARG A 114 -5.23 8.01 15.81
CA ARG A 114 -3.92 7.38 15.68
C ARG A 114 -3.10 8.04 14.57
N ALA A 115 -1.82 8.25 14.86
CA ALA A 115 -0.79 8.58 13.87
C ALA A 115 -0.02 7.33 13.49
N LEU A 116 0.22 7.12 12.20
CA LEU A 116 1.05 6.01 11.73
C LEU A 116 2.52 6.39 11.80
N VAL A 117 3.26 5.67 12.63
CA VAL A 117 4.71 5.82 12.79
C VAL A 117 5.41 4.70 12.02
N LEU A 118 6.03 5.05 10.92
CA LEU A 118 6.65 4.13 9.96
C LEU A 118 8.11 3.92 10.36
N LEU A 119 8.41 2.79 11.02
CA LEU A 119 9.76 2.43 11.43
C LEU A 119 10.49 1.73 10.29
N CYS A 120 11.38 2.46 9.62
CA CYS A 120 12.13 1.98 8.46
C CYS A 120 13.45 1.35 8.90
N GLY A 121 13.49 0.02 8.97
CA GLY A 121 14.71 -0.74 9.22
C GLY A 121 15.68 -0.69 8.04
N ARG A 122 16.97 -0.77 8.34
CA ARG A 122 18.08 -0.87 7.38
C ARG A 122 19.07 -1.94 7.84
N TYR A 123 20.09 -2.18 7.03
CA TYR A 123 21.11 -3.22 7.26
C TYR A 123 20.47 -4.61 7.35
N GLU A 124 20.89 -5.45 8.30
CA GLU A 124 20.31 -6.78 8.55
C GLU A 124 19.03 -6.72 9.39
N GLY A 125 18.67 -5.53 9.89
CA GLY A 125 17.46 -5.28 10.66
C GLY A 125 17.70 -4.39 11.87
N ILE A 126 16.77 -4.46 12.80
CA ILE A 126 16.72 -3.67 14.04
C ILE A 126 16.89 -4.61 15.23
N ASP A 127 17.52 -4.14 16.32
CA ASP A 127 17.61 -4.87 17.56
C ASP A 127 16.24 -5.39 18.00
N GLU A 128 16.13 -6.70 18.18
CA GLU A 128 14.86 -7.39 18.46
C GLU A 128 14.19 -6.88 19.75
N ARG A 129 14.95 -6.44 20.73
CA ARG A 129 14.42 -5.88 21.99
C ARG A 129 13.64 -4.60 21.79
N LEU A 130 14.04 -3.78 20.81
CA LEU A 130 13.28 -2.59 20.39
C LEU A 130 11.99 -2.98 19.70
N LEU A 131 12.06 -3.91 18.74
CA LEU A 131 10.89 -4.37 17.99
C LEU A 131 9.81 -4.89 18.94
N GLN A 132 10.17 -5.79 19.86
CA GLN A 132 9.25 -6.36 20.85
C GLN A 132 8.62 -5.32 21.78
N ARG A 133 9.33 -4.23 22.06
CA ARG A 133 8.88 -3.21 23.03
C ARG A 133 8.07 -2.10 22.38
N ARG A 134 8.34 -1.74 21.12
CA ARG A 134 7.87 -0.48 20.50
C ARG A 134 7.00 -0.68 19.28
N VAL A 135 7.04 -1.85 18.65
CA VAL A 135 6.31 -2.10 17.41
C VAL A 135 4.94 -2.68 17.72
N ASP A 136 3.91 -2.01 17.22
CA ASP A 136 2.52 -2.47 17.34
C ASP A 136 2.18 -3.50 16.25
N GLU A 137 2.84 -3.40 15.07
CA GLU A 137 2.57 -4.27 13.94
C GLU A 137 3.77 -4.38 13.01
N GLU A 138 4.03 -5.60 12.52
CA GLU A 138 4.94 -5.86 11.39
C GLU A 138 4.12 -6.11 10.11
N ILE A 139 4.52 -5.44 9.01
CA ILE A 139 3.87 -5.55 7.69
C ILE A 139 4.88 -6.01 6.65
N SER A 140 4.48 -6.99 5.81
CA SER A 140 5.23 -7.45 4.65
C SER A 140 4.55 -6.99 3.35
N LEU A 141 5.35 -6.57 2.36
CA LEU A 141 4.87 -6.33 1.00
C LEU A 141 4.74 -7.61 0.16
N GLY A 142 5.38 -8.69 0.57
CA GLY A 142 5.40 -9.94 -0.17
C GLY A 142 6.63 -10.78 0.15
N ASP A 143 6.74 -11.93 -0.49
CA ASP A 143 7.78 -12.93 -0.27
C ASP A 143 9.08 -12.56 -1.01
N PHE A 144 9.64 -11.41 -0.69
CA PHE A 144 10.93 -10.93 -1.19
C PHE A 144 11.57 -9.97 -0.19
N VAL A 145 12.89 -9.80 -0.31
CA VAL A 145 13.65 -8.93 0.58
C VAL A 145 13.98 -7.61 -0.12
N LEU A 146 13.81 -6.51 0.61
CA LEU A 146 14.21 -5.16 0.19
C LEU A 146 15.38 -4.67 1.05
N SER A 147 16.11 -3.68 0.55
CA SER A 147 17.28 -3.10 1.24
C SER A 147 16.91 -2.20 2.44
N GLY A 148 15.62 -1.96 2.68
CA GLY A 148 15.14 -1.13 3.79
C GLY A 148 13.64 -0.93 3.81
N GLY A 149 13.15 -0.33 4.88
CA GLY A 149 11.73 -0.13 5.15
C GLY A 149 11.10 1.06 4.43
N GLU A 150 11.88 1.92 3.76
CA GLU A 150 11.36 3.14 3.13
C GLU A 150 10.45 2.83 1.95
N LEU A 151 10.81 1.90 1.07
CA LEU A 151 9.95 1.51 -0.07
C LEU A 151 8.62 0.92 0.38
N PRO A 152 8.57 -0.02 1.34
CA PRO A 152 7.30 -0.45 1.91
C PRO A 152 6.50 0.68 2.56
N ALA A 153 7.16 1.61 3.26
CA ALA A 153 6.52 2.77 3.86
C ALA A 153 5.86 3.66 2.80
N LEU A 154 6.56 3.94 1.71
CA LEU A 154 6.03 4.70 0.56
C LEU A 154 4.81 3.99 -0.06
N ALA A 155 4.89 2.68 -0.27
CA ALA A 155 3.78 1.89 -0.81
C ALA A 155 2.54 1.93 0.11
N LEU A 156 2.74 1.80 1.42
CA LEU A 156 1.65 1.91 2.40
C LEU A 156 1.06 3.32 2.43
N MET A 157 1.90 4.36 2.41
CA MET A 157 1.44 5.75 2.38
C MET A 157 0.60 6.03 1.13
N ASP A 158 1.07 5.65 -0.05
CA ASP A 158 0.31 5.83 -1.30
C ASP A 158 -1.03 5.11 -1.24
N ALA A 159 -1.02 3.84 -0.84
CA ALA A 159 -2.24 3.03 -0.70
C ALA A 159 -3.26 3.64 0.27
N LEU A 160 -2.81 4.26 1.37
CA LEU A 160 -3.68 4.94 2.34
C LEU A 160 -4.17 6.30 1.84
N ILE A 161 -3.27 7.13 1.30
CA ILE A 161 -3.57 8.51 0.89
C ILE A 161 -4.62 8.52 -0.21
N ARG A 162 -4.51 7.62 -1.21
CA ARG A 162 -5.50 7.54 -2.30
C ARG A 162 -6.90 7.14 -1.82
N GLN A 163 -7.02 6.53 -0.64
CA GLN A 163 -8.30 6.19 -0.01
C GLN A 163 -8.91 7.34 0.81
N LEU A 164 -8.20 8.46 0.99
CA LEU A 164 -8.73 9.59 1.73
C LEU A 164 -9.78 10.35 0.91
N PRO A 165 -10.92 10.73 1.51
CA PRO A 165 -11.90 11.56 0.82
C PRO A 165 -11.27 12.83 0.26
N GLY A 166 -11.45 13.09 -1.02
CA GLY A 166 -10.90 14.26 -1.71
C GLY A 166 -9.45 14.11 -2.20
N ALA A 167 -8.80 12.96 -2.01
CA ALA A 167 -7.47 12.71 -2.58
C ALA A 167 -7.53 12.49 -4.09
N LEU A 168 -8.50 11.69 -4.55
CA LEU A 168 -8.78 11.48 -5.97
C LEU A 168 -9.77 12.53 -6.49
N ASN A 169 -9.74 12.80 -7.80
CA ASN A 169 -10.66 13.75 -8.43
C ASN A 169 -12.09 13.19 -8.49
N ASP A 170 -12.20 11.89 -8.70
CA ASP A 170 -13.47 11.16 -8.71
C ASP A 170 -13.50 10.23 -7.48
N ALA A 171 -14.53 10.39 -6.65
CA ALA A 171 -14.69 9.58 -5.44
C ALA A 171 -14.95 8.10 -5.77
N ASP A 172 -15.53 7.81 -6.92
CA ASP A 172 -15.84 6.45 -7.36
C ASP A 172 -14.58 5.68 -7.80
N SER A 173 -13.51 6.39 -8.18
CA SER A 173 -12.26 5.74 -8.62
C SER A 173 -11.65 4.80 -7.57
N ALA A 174 -11.73 5.14 -6.29
CA ALA A 174 -11.21 4.27 -5.21
C ALA A 174 -12.14 3.10 -4.88
N VAL A 175 -13.43 3.21 -5.23
CA VAL A 175 -14.45 2.18 -4.96
C VAL A 175 -14.51 1.15 -6.08
N GLU A 176 -14.19 1.56 -7.30
CA GLU A 176 -14.17 0.70 -8.50
C GLU A 176 -12.82 -0.01 -8.72
N ASP A 177 -11.78 0.33 -7.97
CA ASP A 177 -10.44 -0.29 -8.08
C ASP A 177 -10.44 -1.78 -7.71
N SER A 178 -9.41 -2.48 -8.19
CA SER A 178 -9.11 -3.87 -7.77
C SER A 178 -9.14 -4.01 -6.25
N PHE A 179 -9.70 -5.12 -5.79
CA PHE A 179 -9.85 -5.52 -4.38
C PHE A 179 -10.94 -4.78 -3.58
N ALA A 180 -11.45 -3.62 -4.03
CA ALA A 180 -12.45 -2.85 -3.28
C ALA A 180 -13.73 -3.67 -3.02
N ASN A 181 -14.16 -4.44 -4.01
CA ASN A 181 -15.30 -5.35 -3.92
C ASN A 181 -14.89 -6.84 -3.92
N GLY A 182 -13.59 -7.14 -3.73
CA GLY A 182 -13.04 -8.49 -3.74
C GLY A 182 -12.78 -9.06 -5.14
N LEU A 183 -12.85 -8.24 -6.19
CA LEU A 183 -12.50 -8.60 -7.55
C LEU A 183 -11.27 -7.81 -8.03
N LEU A 184 -10.63 -8.30 -9.09
CA LEU A 184 -9.74 -7.48 -9.91
C LEU A 184 -10.59 -6.60 -10.82
N ASP A 185 -10.07 -5.40 -11.13
CA ASP A 185 -10.74 -4.47 -12.01
C ASP A 185 -10.85 -4.97 -13.45
N CYS A 186 -11.80 -4.43 -14.21
CA CYS A 186 -12.03 -4.77 -15.61
C CYS A 186 -11.02 -4.09 -16.54
N PRO A 187 -10.87 -4.54 -17.80
CA PRO A 187 -10.06 -3.87 -18.79
C PRO A 187 -10.63 -2.49 -19.13
N HIS A 188 -9.74 -1.50 -19.28
CA HIS A 188 -10.07 -0.16 -19.70
C HIS A 188 -9.57 0.12 -21.12
N TYR A 189 -10.34 0.88 -21.88
CA TYR A 189 -10.02 1.27 -23.24
C TYR A 189 -10.07 2.78 -23.39
N THR A 190 -9.17 3.33 -24.23
CA THR A 190 -9.10 4.75 -24.55
C THR A 190 -8.98 4.97 -26.06
N ARG A 191 -8.88 6.20 -26.48
CA ARG A 191 -8.70 6.59 -27.89
C ARG A 191 -7.32 6.18 -28.40
N PRO A 192 -7.18 5.81 -29.69
CA PRO A 192 -8.22 5.80 -30.73
C PRO A 192 -9.18 4.60 -30.59
N GLU A 193 -10.37 4.68 -31.23
CA GLU A 193 -11.39 3.62 -31.19
C GLU A 193 -10.91 2.30 -31.82
N VAL A 194 -10.03 2.37 -32.79
CA VAL A 194 -9.36 1.22 -33.41
C VAL A 194 -7.85 1.44 -33.32
N TRP A 195 -7.14 0.51 -32.71
CA TRP A 195 -5.69 0.53 -32.61
C TRP A 195 -5.11 -0.79 -33.14
N GLN A 196 -4.24 -0.71 -34.14
CA GLN A 196 -3.63 -1.86 -34.84
C GLN A 196 -4.63 -2.95 -35.29
N GLY A 197 -5.82 -2.52 -35.75
CA GLY A 197 -6.87 -3.42 -36.20
C GLY A 197 -7.80 -3.96 -35.10
N GLU A 198 -7.51 -3.70 -33.84
CA GLU A 198 -8.35 -4.07 -32.69
C GLU A 198 -9.26 -2.90 -32.28
N ALA A 199 -10.58 -3.16 -32.25
CA ALA A 199 -11.57 -2.15 -31.91
C ALA A 199 -11.93 -2.20 -30.42
N VAL A 200 -12.28 -1.04 -29.84
CA VAL A 200 -12.94 -0.94 -28.53
C VAL A 200 -14.26 -1.74 -28.57
N PRO A 201 -14.58 -2.56 -27.55
CA PRO A 201 -15.85 -3.29 -27.49
C PRO A 201 -17.07 -2.39 -27.70
N ASP A 202 -18.00 -2.80 -28.56
CA ASP A 202 -19.16 -1.98 -28.97
C ASP A 202 -20.06 -1.61 -27.77
N VAL A 203 -20.16 -2.49 -26.77
CA VAL A 203 -20.92 -2.20 -25.54
C VAL A 203 -20.42 -0.94 -24.84
N LEU A 204 -19.11 -0.67 -24.86
CA LEU A 204 -18.51 0.50 -24.20
C LEU A 204 -18.82 1.81 -24.95
N LYS A 205 -19.24 1.71 -26.22
CA LYS A 205 -19.61 2.85 -27.07
C LYS A 205 -21.14 3.07 -27.15
N SER A 206 -21.92 2.16 -26.59
CA SER A 206 -23.38 2.12 -26.70
C SER A 206 -24.13 3.23 -25.96
N GLY A 207 -23.49 3.87 -24.95
CA GLY A 207 -24.18 4.77 -24.04
C GLY A 207 -25.16 4.08 -23.06
N ASN A 208 -25.31 2.75 -23.15
CA ASN A 208 -26.17 1.99 -22.26
C ASN A 208 -25.42 1.65 -20.95
N HIS A 209 -25.57 2.49 -19.94
CA HIS A 209 -24.86 2.34 -18.66
C HIS A 209 -25.10 0.98 -17.99
N ALA A 210 -26.31 0.42 -18.07
CA ALA A 210 -26.60 -0.90 -17.49
C ALA A 210 -25.84 -2.02 -18.19
N ALA A 211 -25.80 -2.00 -19.54
CA ALA A 211 -25.05 -2.97 -20.32
C ALA A 211 -23.54 -2.83 -20.09
N ILE A 212 -23.04 -1.60 -19.98
CA ILE A 212 -21.62 -1.32 -19.67
C ILE A 212 -21.27 -1.84 -18.28
N ALA A 213 -22.09 -1.59 -17.26
CA ALA A 213 -21.85 -2.08 -15.89
C ALA A 213 -21.83 -3.62 -15.84
N GLN A 214 -22.77 -4.27 -16.52
CA GLN A 214 -22.82 -5.74 -16.59
C GLN A 214 -21.57 -6.30 -17.29
N TRP A 215 -21.14 -5.68 -18.40
CA TRP A 215 -19.94 -6.08 -19.12
C TRP A 215 -18.69 -5.94 -18.23
N ARG A 216 -18.53 -4.79 -17.55
CA ARG A 216 -17.42 -4.58 -16.60
C ARG A 216 -17.39 -5.64 -15.51
N LEU A 217 -18.52 -5.90 -14.85
CA LEU A 217 -18.61 -6.94 -13.83
C LEU A 217 -18.21 -8.32 -14.37
N GLN A 218 -18.69 -8.67 -15.57
CA GLN A 218 -18.33 -9.93 -16.22
C GLN A 218 -16.83 -10.02 -16.50
N GLN A 219 -16.20 -8.95 -17.01
CA GLN A 219 -14.76 -8.93 -17.25
C GLN A 219 -13.97 -9.06 -15.93
N SER A 220 -14.34 -8.34 -14.88
CA SER A 220 -13.74 -8.44 -13.55
C SER A 220 -13.83 -9.87 -13.00
N LEU A 221 -14.97 -10.52 -13.10
CA LEU A 221 -15.15 -11.92 -12.68
C LEU A 221 -14.26 -12.87 -13.48
N THR A 222 -14.20 -12.73 -14.79
CA THR A 222 -13.39 -13.60 -15.66
C THR A 222 -11.89 -13.43 -15.37
N ILE A 223 -11.41 -12.18 -15.24
CA ILE A 223 -10.02 -11.87 -14.93
C ILE A 223 -9.65 -12.39 -13.52
N THR A 224 -10.52 -12.17 -12.56
CA THR A 224 -10.29 -12.65 -11.19
C THR A 224 -10.23 -14.16 -11.13
N ALA A 225 -11.12 -14.85 -11.83
CA ALA A 225 -11.11 -16.31 -11.89
C ALA A 225 -9.83 -16.87 -12.54
N ALA A 226 -9.28 -16.14 -13.55
CA ALA A 226 -8.06 -16.55 -14.23
C ALA A 226 -6.78 -16.32 -13.42
N HIS A 227 -6.70 -15.18 -12.72
CA HIS A 227 -5.45 -14.72 -12.11
C HIS A 227 -5.44 -14.81 -10.59
N ARG A 228 -6.60 -14.69 -9.94
CA ARG A 228 -6.74 -14.67 -8.48
C ARG A 228 -8.01 -15.44 -8.04
N PRO A 229 -8.07 -16.75 -8.33
CA PRO A 229 -9.22 -17.58 -7.92
C PRO A 229 -9.41 -17.62 -6.41
N ASP A 230 -8.37 -17.39 -5.63
CA ASP A 230 -8.40 -17.24 -4.17
C ASP A 230 -9.35 -16.13 -3.72
N LEU A 231 -9.40 -14.99 -4.43
CA LEU A 231 -10.30 -13.88 -4.12
C LEU A 231 -11.77 -14.28 -4.28
N LEU A 232 -12.09 -15.02 -5.34
CA LEU A 232 -13.46 -15.53 -5.53
C LEU A 232 -13.87 -16.53 -4.45
N ALA A 233 -12.94 -17.40 -4.02
CA ALA A 233 -13.18 -18.34 -2.94
C ALA A 233 -13.44 -17.65 -1.60
N GLN A 234 -12.73 -16.56 -1.31
CA GLN A 234 -12.90 -15.77 -0.08
C GLN A 234 -14.19 -14.95 -0.08
N ARG A 235 -14.49 -14.30 -1.21
CA ARG A 235 -15.63 -13.40 -1.36
C ARG A 235 -16.96 -14.15 -1.48
N GLY A 236 -16.95 -15.30 -2.15
CA GLY A 236 -18.14 -15.97 -2.65
C GLY A 236 -18.73 -15.27 -3.89
N LEU A 237 -19.63 -15.95 -4.57
CA LEU A 237 -20.31 -15.45 -5.77
C LEU A 237 -21.82 -15.49 -5.56
N SER A 238 -22.52 -14.42 -5.93
CA SER A 238 -23.97 -14.41 -6.06
C SER A 238 -24.42 -15.33 -7.22
N LYS A 239 -25.69 -15.69 -7.24
CA LYS A 239 -26.25 -16.52 -8.33
C LYS A 239 -26.06 -15.86 -9.71
N GLN A 240 -26.29 -14.56 -9.80
CA GLN A 240 -26.09 -13.79 -11.03
C GLN A 240 -24.61 -13.80 -11.47
N GLU A 241 -23.67 -13.64 -10.56
CA GLU A 241 -22.23 -13.68 -10.87
C GLU A 241 -21.77 -15.08 -11.31
N GLN A 242 -22.33 -16.12 -10.73
CA GLN A 242 -22.10 -17.51 -11.17
C GLN A 242 -22.57 -17.73 -12.61
N GLU A 243 -23.78 -17.24 -12.95
CA GLU A 243 -24.33 -17.31 -14.31
C GLU A 243 -23.47 -16.53 -15.31
N LEU A 244 -23.02 -15.30 -14.96
CA LEU A 244 -22.13 -14.49 -15.78
C LEU A 244 -20.78 -15.18 -16.02
N LEU A 245 -20.19 -15.75 -14.99
CA LEU A 245 -18.90 -16.44 -15.10
C LEU A 245 -19.02 -17.75 -15.92
N ALA A 246 -20.12 -18.51 -15.75
CA ALA A 246 -20.37 -19.70 -16.52
C ALA A 246 -20.59 -19.42 -18.01
N ALA A 247 -21.22 -18.29 -18.36
CA ALA A 247 -21.40 -17.88 -19.74
C ALA A 247 -20.07 -17.47 -20.42
N HIS A 248 -19.05 -17.08 -19.64
CA HIS A 248 -17.76 -16.60 -20.15
C HIS A 248 -16.61 -17.15 -19.30
N PRO A 249 -16.28 -18.44 -19.47
CA PRO A 249 -15.26 -19.11 -18.67
C PRO A 249 -13.86 -18.52 -18.90
N PRO A 250 -12.97 -18.55 -17.88
CA PRO A 250 -11.59 -18.13 -18.00
C PRO A 250 -10.88 -18.84 -19.16
N GLY A 251 -10.17 -18.12 -20.02
CA GLY A 251 -9.42 -18.68 -21.14
C GLY A 251 -10.12 -18.60 -22.52
N ALA A 252 -11.38 -18.19 -22.60
CA ALA A 252 -12.04 -17.99 -23.88
C ALA A 252 -11.46 -16.78 -24.69
N ALA A 253 -10.96 -15.75 -24.00
CA ALA A 253 -10.37 -14.54 -24.60
C ALA A 253 -8.86 -14.63 -24.85
N GLN A 254 -8.11 -15.50 -24.16
CA GLN A 254 -6.65 -15.59 -24.26
C GLN A 254 -6.12 -16.41 -25.45
N LYS A 255 -6.97 -17.12 -26.18
CA LYS A 255 -6.52 -17.96 -27.34
C LYS A 255 -6.12 -17.19 -28.58
N LYS A 256 -6.26 -15.86 -28.63
CA LYS A 256 -5.88 -15.04 -29.79
C LYS A 256 -4.50 -14.39 -29.75
N ALA A 257 -3.83 -14.36 -28.63
CA ALA A 257 -2.57 -13.60 -28.49
C ALA A 257 -1.27 -14.44 -28.56
N VAL A 258 -1.33 -15.75 -28.79
CA VAL A 258 -0.13 -16.64 -28.83
C VAL A 258 -0.10 -17.47 -30.11
N ARG A 259 -0.58 -16.95 -31.21
CA ARG A 259 -0.33 -17.54 -32.53
C ARG A 259 0.12 -16.42 -33.45
N ASP A 260 1.40 -16.18 -33.46
CA ASP A 260 2.25 -15.62 -34.54
C ASP A 260 3.51 -15.01 -33.91
N GLN A 261 4.38 -15.88 -33.41
CA GLN A 261 5.83 -15.69 -33.33
C GLN A 261 6.51 -16.99 -33.71
#